data_4b7dd8404700af75c28ab9a572c8ceda
#
_entry.id   4b7dd8404700af75c28ab9a572c8ceda
#
_cell.length_a   1.000
_cell.length_b   1.000
_cell.length_c   1.000
_cell.angle_alpha   90.00
_cell.angle_beta   90.00
_cell.angle_gamma   90.00
#
_symmetry.space_group_name_H-M   'P 1'
#
loop_
_entity.id
_entity.type
_entity.pdbx_description
1 polymer ?
#
loop_
_entity_poly.entity_id
_entity_poly.type
_entity_poly.pdbx_seq_one_letter_code
_entity_poly.pdbx_strand_id
1 'polypeptide(L)'
;MIAEDIAILTKKIIQDGGADGIYLSTQEIQDERITPDLYQIYIEPSNIKVLEAANRAGGVNILHICGFQGASNDVTIFKDYPAQVFNWATHHEAVSLPRGQELFHGKAVLGGFENGKQSLLYGGSKTKLQEETKRLLAEAGTRGVLLGADCTVPDDFELERLDWIRQAAILE
;
A
#
# COMPACT_ATOMS: atom_id res chain seq x y z
N MET A 1 25.00 3.17 3.02
CA MET A 1 25.03 4.47 3.70
C MET A 1 23.59 4.99 3.91
N ILE A 2 22.86 5.48 2.92
CA ILE A 2 21.48 6.01 3.14
C ILE A 2 20.55 4.97 3.77
N ALA A 3 20.47 3.76 3.24
CA ALA A 3 19.62 2.69 3.80
C ALA A 3 20.00 2.32 5.25
N GLU A 4 21.26 2.47 5.64
CA GLU A 4 21.73 2.28 7.01
C GLU A 4 21.16 3.34 7.94
N ASP A 5 21.26 4.60 7.53
CA ASP A 5 20.78 5.73 8.33
C ASP A 5 19.26 5.67 8.48
N ILE A 6 18.55 5.29 7.40
CA ILE A 6 17.09 5.08 7.44
C ILE A 6 16.71 3.91 8.35
N ALA A 7 17.46 2.80 8.32
CA ALA A 7 17.22 1.66 9.20
C ALA A 7 17.41 2.03 10.69
N ILE A 8 18.42 2.85 11.00
CA ILE A 8 18.65 3.36 12.37
C ILE A 8 17.49 4.30 12.76
N LEU A 9 17.10 5.22 11.89
CA LEU A 9 15.99 6.14 12.13
C LEU A 9 14.68 5.38 12.36
N THR A 10 14.37 4.40 11.51
CA THR A 10 13.18 3.54 11.61
C THR A 10 13.09 2.86 12.98
N LYS A 11 14.21 2.27 13.45
CA LYS A 11 14.27 1.67 14.79
C LYS A 11 13.92 2.70 15.87
N LYS A 12 14.49 3.89 15.80
CA LYS A 12 14.22 4.97 16.78
C LYS A 12 12.78 5.46 16.72
N ILE A 13 12.21 5.61 15.52
CA ILE A 13 10.80 6.03 15.37
C ILE A 13 9.87 5.03 16.07
N ILE A 14 10.10 3.73 15.88
CA ILE A 14 9.25 2.69 16.50
C ILE A 14 9.52 2.59 18.00
N GLN A 15 10.79 2.44 18.43
CA GLN A 15 11.13 2.13 19.83
C GLN A 15 11.11 3.36 20.75
N ASP A 16 11.63 4.49 20.28
CA ASP A 16 11.76 5.69 21.10
C ASP A 16 10.59 6.66 20.86
N GLY A 17 10.12 6.74 19.61
CA GLY A 17 8.99 7.60 19.20
C GLY A 17 7.62 7.00 19.42
N GLY A 18 7.51 5.69 19.66
CA GLY A 18 6.24 5.02 19.92
C GLY A 18 5.36 4.83 18.69
N ALA A 19 5.94 4.85 17.48
CA ALA A 19 5.18 4.53 16.27
C ALA A 19 4.85 3.03 16.19
N ASP A 20 3.65 2.69 15.70
CA ASP A 20 3.20 1.31 15.52
C ASP A 20 3.90 0.59 14.37
N GLY A 21 4.63 1.30 13.53
CA GLY A 21 5.36 0.78 12.38
C GLY A 21 5.77 1.87 11.41
N ILE A 22 6.18 1.48 10.20
CA ILE A 22 6.50 2.39 9.11
C ILE A 22 5.66 2.11 7.86
N TYR A 23 5.52 3.13 7.04
CA TYR A 23 5.00 3.05 5.69
C TYR A 23 6.16 3.33 4.72
N LEU A 24 6.76 2.25 4.18
CA LEU A 24 7.87 2.34 3.24
C LEU A 24 7.34 2.40 1.82
N SER A 25 7.70 3.45 1.09
CA SER A 25 7.35 3.59 -0.33
C SER A 25 8.50 3.21 -1.24
N THR A 26 8.20 2.46 -2.30
CA THR A 26 9.11 2.16 -3.41
C THR A 26 8.41 2.42 -4.74
N GLN A 27 9.15 2.88 -5.77
CA GLN A 27 8.58 3.22 -7.07
C GLN A 27 9.58 3.10 -8.23
N GLU A 28 10.76 2.56 -7.97
CA GLU A 28 11.89 2.61 -8.89
C GLU A 28 11.70 1.72 -10.12
N ILE A 29 10.86 0.70 -9.99
CA ILE A 29 10.60 -0.27 -11.07
C ILE A 29 9.79 0.32 -12.25
N GLN A 30 9.27 1.52 -12.10
CA GLN A 30 8.50 2.21 -13.14
C GLN A 30 9.36 2.78 -14.27
N ASP A 31 10.66 2.93 -14.07
CA ASP A 31 11.56 3.44 -15.10
C ASP A 31 11.96 2.30 -16.05
N GLU A 32 11.69 2.44 -17.35
CA GLU A 32 12.00 1.42 -18.38
C GLU A 32 13.49 1.01 -18.41
N ARG A 33 14.38 1.86 -17.89
CA ARG A 33 15.81 1.55 -17.77
C ARG A 33 16.11 0.62 -16.59
N ILE A 34 15.18 0.48 -15.66
CA ILE A 34 15.30 -0.38 -14.49
C ILE A 34 14.61 -1.70 -14.79
N THR A 35 15.39 -2.69 -15.19
CA THR A 35 14.88 -4.05 -15.34
C THR A 35 14.66 -4.71 -13.96
N PRO A 36 13.82 -5.76 -13.85
CA PRO A 36 13.68 -6.52 -12.60
C PRO A 36 15.01 -6.97 -12.01
N ASP A 37 15.96 -7.44 -12.86
CA ASP A 37 17.29 -7.86 -12.39
C ASP A 37 18.10 -6.69 -11.79
N LEU A 38 18.07 -5.52 -12.45
CA LEU A 38 18.75 -4.33 -11.93
C LEU A 38 18.13 -3.88 -10.61
N TYR A 39 16.79 -3.90 -10.52
CA TYR A 39 16.09 -3.60 -9.30
C TYR A 39 16.52 -4.52 -8.15
N GLN A 40 16.48 -5.82 -8.38
CA GLN A 40 16.85 -6.82 -7.36
C GLN A 40 18.31 -6.72 -6.90
N ILE A 41 19.22 -6.34 -7.80
CA ILE A 41 20.65 -6.23 -7.46
C ILE A 41 20.93 -4.93 -6.70
N TYR A 42 20.37 -3.80 -7.14
CA TYR A 42 20.85 -2.48 -6.70
C TYR A 42 19.87 -1.76 -5.74
N ILE A 43 18.57 -2.06 -5.80
CA ILE A 43 17.53 -1.31 -5.07
C ILE A 43 16.90 -2.14 -3.96
N GLU A 44 16.45 -3.35 -4.27
CA GLU A 44 15.79 -4.25 -3.32
C GLU A 44 16.56 -4.45 -2.02
N PRO A 45 17.90 -4.67 -1.99
CA PRO A 45 18.62 -4.89 -0.74
C PRO A 45 18.53 -3.70 0.24
N SER A 46 18.37 -2.48 -0.28
CA SER A 46 18.16 -1.27 0.53
C SER A 46 16.79 -1.26 1.18
N ASN A 47 15.76 -1.60 0.44
CA ASN A 47 14.38 -1.66 0.95
C ASN A 47 14.21 -2.80 1.97
N ILE A 48 14.76 -3.97 1.68
CA ILE A 48 14.75 -5.12 2.59
C ILE A 48 15.43 -4.76 3.92
N LYS A 49 16.60 -4.12 3.87
CA LYS A 49 17.32 -3.68 5.07
C LYS A 49 16.48 -2.81 5.99
N VAL A 50 15.74 -1.86 5.42
CA VAL A 50 14.87 -0.95 6.19
C VAL A 50 13.70 -1.71 6.81
N LEU A 51 13.00 -2.54 6.03
CA LEU A 51 11.87 -3.35 6.52
C LEU A 51 12.29 -4.34 7.60
N GLU A 52 13.45 -4.99 7.45
CA GLU A 52 13.97 -5.88 8.47
C GLU A 52 14.32 -5.14 9.77
N ALA A 53 14.88 -3.92 9.66
CA ALA A 53 15.14 -3.10 10.84
C ALA A 53 13.84 -2.71 11.55
N ALA A 54 12.80 -2.35 10.80
CA ALA A 54 11.46 -2.09 11.32
C ALA A 54 10.87 -3.33 12.01
N ASN A 55 10.93 -4.49 11.38
CA ASN A 55 10.44 -5.75 11.95
C ASN A 55 11.16 -6.12 13.25
N ARG A 56 12.48 -5.95 13.30
CA ARG A 56 13.26 -6.15 14.54
C ARG A 56 12.92 -5.15 15.64
N ALA A 57 12.43 -3.97 15.27
CA ALA A 57 11.95 -2.98 16.24
C ALA A 57 10.55 -3.28 16.79
N GLY A 58 9.81 -4.21 16.18
CA GLY A 58 8.50 -4.69 16.64
C GLY A 58 7.30 -4.02 15.98
N GLY A 59 7.48 -3.27 14.87
CA GLY A 59 6.39 -2.58 14.17
C GLY A 59 5.56 -3.47 13.24
N VAL A 60 4.35 -3.01 12.94
CA VAL A 60 3.52 -3.50 11.82
C VAL A 60 3.82 -2.61 10.61
N ASN A 61 4.54 -3.15 9.64
CA ASN A 61 5.14 -2.35 8.58
C ASN A 61 4.42 -2.55 7.26
N ILE A 62 4.16 -1.44 6.56
CA ILE A 62 3.46 -1.39 5.28
C ILE A 62 4.49 -1.13 4.18
N LEU A 63 4.44 -1.93 3.12
CA LEU A 63 5.12 -1.63 1.85
C LEU A 63 4.12 -0.99 0.90
N HIS A 64 4.41 0.22 0.45
CA HIS A 64 3.69 0.88 -0.62
C HIS A 64 4.46 0.76 -1.93
N ILE A 65 3.89 0.05 -2.89
CA ILE A 65 4.37 -0.03 -4.27
C ILE A 65 3.72 1.12 -5.03
N CYS A 66 4.42 2.24 -5.12
CA CYS A 66 3.87 3.47 -5.66
C CYS A 66 3.60 3.36 -7.15
N GLY A 67 2.34 3.54 -7.56
CA GLY A 67 1.93 3.64 -8.95
C GLY A 67 2.17 5.06 -9.48
N PHE A 68 2.57 5.17 -10.74
CA PHE A 68 2.74 6.45 -11.43
C PHE A 68 1.92 6.45 -12.73
N GLN A 69 1.24 7.56 -13.03
CA GLN A 69 0.44 7.68 -14.25
C GLN A 69 1.32 7.48 -15.49
N GLY A 70 0.97 6.47 -16.30
CA GLY A 70 1.64 6.15 -17.54
C GLY A 70 2.73 5.07 -17.46
N ALA A 71 3.03 4.55 -16.26
CA ALA A 71 3.96 3.42 -16.10
C ALA A 71 3.47 2.49 -15.00
N SER A 72 3.47 1.18 -15.26
CA SER A 72 3.04 0.14 -14.32
C SER A 72 4.23 -0.57 -13.70
N ASN A 73 4.07 -0.98 -12.43
CA ASN A 73 5.03 -1.85 -11.76
C ASN A 73 4.78 -3.32 -12.13
N ASP A 74 5.82 -4.13 -12.12
CA ASP A 74 5.65 -5.57 -11.94
C ASP A 74 5.48 -5.86 -10.44
N VAL A 75 4.24 -5.92 -9.99
CA VAL A 75 3.92 -6.12 -8.56
C VAL A 75 4.45 -7.46 -8.04
N THR A 76 4.71 -8.43 -8.94
CA THR A 76 5.15 -9.79 -8.55
C THR A 76 6.55 -9.84 -7.95
N ILE A 77 7.41 -8.87 -8.27
CA ILE A 77 8.78 -8.82 -7.73
C ILE A 77 8.79 -8.52 -6.21
N PHE A 78 7.69 -7.98 -5.68
CA PHE A 78 7.56 -7.62 -4.27
C PHE A 78 6.96 -8.73 -3.39
N LYS A 79 6.59 -9.88 -3.96
CA LYS A 79 5.84 -10.95 -3.27
C LYS A 79 6.50 -11.46 -2.00
N ASP A 80 7.83 -11.48 -1.96
CA ASP A 80 8.62 -12.03 -0.85
C ASP A 80 9.17 -10.95 0.11
N TYR A 81 8.76 -9.68 -0.08
CA TYR A 81 9.16 -8.61 0.83
C TYR A 81 8.67 -8.86 2.26
N PRO A 82 9.48 -8.52 3.29
CA PRO A 82 9.15 -8.80 4.67
C PRO A 82 8.20 -7.77 5.31
N ALA A 83 7.24 -7.23 4.53
CA ALA A 83 6.18 -6.37 5.04
C ALA A 83 5.02 -7.20 5.63
N GLN A 84 4.24 -6.61 6.52
CA GLN A 84 3.02 -7.20 7.07
C GLN A 84 1.79 -6.80 6.26
N VAL A 85 1.83 -5.63 5.64
CA VAL A 85 0.76 -5.09 4.82
C VAL A 85 1.34 -4.61 3.50
N PHE A 86 0.62 -4.86 2.41
CA PHE A 86 0.99 -4.39 1.06
C PHE A 86 -0.05 -3.42 0.54
N ASN A 87 0.42 -2.31 -0.02
CA ASN A 87 -0.42 -1.31 -0.68
C ASN A 87 0.15 -1.02 -2.08
N TRP A 88 -0.73 -0.95 -3.05
CA TRP A 88 -0.40 -0.64 -4.45
C TRP A 88 -1.59 0.02 -5.15
N ALA A 89 -1.36 0.54 -6.35
CA ALA A 89 -2.40 1.14 -7.19
C ALA A 89 -3.25 0.05 -7.87
N THR A 90 -4.25 -0.50 -7.17
CA THR A 90 -5.04 -1.66 -7.60
C THR A 90 -5.63 -1.52 -8.99
N HIS A 91 -6.08 -0.32 -9.33
CA HIS A 91 -6.67 0.00 -10.65
C HIS A 91 -5.60 0.16 -11.72
N HIS A 92 -4.51 0.86 -11.42
CA HIS A 92 -3.46 1.15 -12.37
C HIS A 92 -2.64 -0.10 -12.72
N GLU A 93 -2.29 -0.90 -11.72
CA GLU A 93 -1.53 -2.15 -11.88
C GLU A 93 -2.42 -3.33 -12.31
N ALA A 94 -3.75 -3.14 -12.37
CA ALA A 94 -4.72 -4.18 -12.69
C ALA A 94 -4.60 -5.45 -11.80
N VAL A 95 -4.21 -5.26 -10.54
CA VAL A 95 -4.13 -6.33 -9.53
C VAL A 95 -5.14 -6.03 -8.44
N SER A 96 -6.24 -6.79 -8.40
CA SER A 96 -7.29 -6.64 -7.39
C SER A 96 -6.82 -7.02 -5.97
N LEU A 97 -7.54 -6.58 -4.93
CA LEU A 97 -7.21 -6.92 -3.54
C LEU A 97 -7.16 -8.45 -3.31
N PRO A 98 -8.14 -9.28 -3.77
CA PRO A 98 -8.04 -10.73 -3.64
C PRO A 98 -6.79 -11.30 -4.33
N ARG A 99 -6.48 -10.80 -5.53
CA ARG A 99 -5.29 -11.27 -6.25
C ARG A 99 -4.00 -10.88 -5.53
N GLY A 100 -3.96 -9.70 -4.91
CA GLY A 100 -2.85 -9.28 -4.07
C GLY A 100 -2.69 -10.15 -2.83
N GLN A 101 -3.79 -10.51 -2.15
CA GLN A 101 -3.73 -11.45 -1.01
C GLN A 101 -3.08 -12.78 -1.40
N GLU A 102 -3.46 -13.35 -2.57
CA GLU A 102 -2.82 -14.55 -3.09
C GLU A 102 -1.34 -14.34 -3.38
N LEU A 103 -1.01 -13.25 -4.07
CA LEU A 103 0.35 -12.91 -4.48
C LEU A 103 1.29 -12.72 -3.28
N PHE A 104 0.81 -12.06 -2.24
CA PHE A 104 1.58 -11.76 -1.02
C PHE A 104 1.39 -12.83 0.07
N HIS A 105 1.12 -14.07 -0.31
CA HIS A 105 1.07 -15.23 0.59
C HIS A 105 0.09 -15.08 1.78
N GLY A 106 -1.07 -14.46 1.54
CA GLY A 106 -2.11 -14.25 2.56
C GLY A 106 -1.82 -13.12 3.54
N LYS A 107 -0.81 -12.28 3.30
CA LYS A 107 -0.57 -11.08 4.09
C LYS A 107 -1.68 -10.05 3.87
N ALA A 108 -1.80 -9.11 4.81
CA ALA A 108 -2.79 -8.07 4.71
C ALA A 108 -2.53 -7.14 3.51
N VAL A 109 -3.62 -6.65 2.92
CA VAL A 109 -3.60 -5.73 1.78
C VAL A 109 -4.33 -4.44 2.13
N LEU A 110 -3.84 -3.33 1.59
CA LEU A 110 -4.40 -2.00 1.78
C LEU A 110 -4.66 -1.37 0.40
N GLY A 111 -5.84 -0.83 0.17
CA GLY A 111 -6.17 -0.15 -1.09
C GLY A 111 -7.63 -0.33 -1.49
N GLY A 112 -7.86 -0.37 -2.80
CA GLY A 112 -9.16 -0.64 -3.41
C GLY A 112 -9.87 0.60 -3.94
N PHE A 113 -9.44 1.80 -3.55
CA PHE A 113 -9.99 3.04 -4.09
C PHE A 113 -8.95 3.81 -4.89
N GLU A 114 -9.23 4.03 -6.17
CA GLU A 114 -8.43 4.93 -7.00
C GLU A 114 -8.40 6.33 -6.36
N ASN A 115 -7.21 6.96 -6.36
CA ASN A 115 -6.93 8.18 -5.61
C ASN A 115 -6.98 9.48 -6.42
N GLY A 116 -7.17 9.41 -7.74
CA GLY A 116 -7.16 10.59 -8.61
C GLY A 116 -8.41 11.47 -8.48
N LYS A 117 -8.34 12.74 -8.94
CA LYS A 117 -9.46 13.69 -8.92
C LYS A 117 -10.69 13.24 -9.73
N GLN A 118 -10.54 12.28 -10.63
CA GLN A 118 -11.65 11.70 -11.42
C GLN A 118 -12.22 10.43 -10.78
N SER A 119 -11.66 9.99 -9.67
CA SER A 119 -12.04 8.74 -9.02
C SER A 119 -13.38 8.85 -8.26
N LEU A 120 -13.94 7.68 -7.99
CA LEU A 120 -15.13 7.56 -7.12
C LEU A 120 -14.83 8.05 -5.70
N LEU A 121 -13.62 7.76 -5.20
CA LEU A 121 -13.18 8.20 -3.88
C LEU A 121 -13.18 9.73 -3.77
N TYR A 122 -12.72 10.45 -4.80
CA TYR A 122 -12.62 11.90 -4.77
C TYR A 122 -13.94 12.60 -5.08
N GLY A 123 -14.65 12.20 -6.15
CA GLY A 123 -15.79 12.94 -6.68
C GLY A 123 -17.13 12.20 -6.65
N GLY A 124 -17.16 10.93 -6.24
CA GLY A 124 -18.38 10.12 -6.24
C GLY A 124 -19.40 10.53 -5.18
N SER A 125 -20.67 10.17 -5.40
CA SER A 125 -21.72 10.36 -4.38
C SER A 125 -21.52 9.40 -3.21
N LYS A 126 -22.03 9.78 -2.02
CA LYS A 126 -22.01 8.93 -0.82
C LYS A 126 -22.54 7.51 -1.10
N THR A 127 -23.69 7.43 -1.77
CA THR A 127 -24.33 6.13 -2.10
C THR A 127 -23.41 5.24 -2.94
N LYS A 128 -22.85 5.78 -4.03
CA LYS A 128 -21.91 5.02 -4.89
C LYS A 128 -20.66 4.58 -4.15
N LEU A 129 -20.11 5.45 -3.29
CA LEU A 129 -18.94 5.13 -2.51
C LEU A 129 -19.22 4.00 -1.48
N GLN A 130 -20.41 4.02 -0.88
CA GLN A 130 -20.84 2.96 0.03
C GLN A 130 -21.13 1.64 -0.70
N GLU A 131 -21.71 1.68 -1.88
CA GLU A 131 -21.91 0.50 -2.74
C GLU A 131 -20.57 -0.14 -3.13
N GLU A 132 -19.60 0.67 -3.54
CA GLU A 132 -18.26 0.22 -3.88
C GLU A 132 -17.54 -0.37 -2.67
N THR A 133 -17.68 0.23 -1.49
CA THR A 133 -17.16 -0.30 -0.24
C THR A 133 -17.66 -1.72 0.03
N LYS A 134 -18.96 -1.93 -0.09
CA LYS A 134 -19.59 -3.25 0.08
C LYS A 134 -19.12 -4.25 -0.98
N ARG A 135 -18.98 -3.81 -2.23
CA ARG A 135 -18.47 -4.63 -3.33
C ARG A 135 -17.04 -5.11 -3.04
N LEU A 136 -16.15 -4.19 -2.64
CA LEU A 136 -14.76 -4.52 -2.31
C LEU A 136 -14.67 -5.54 -1.17
N LEU A 137 -15.47 -5.36 -0.12
CA LEU A 137 -15.51 -6.31 1.01
C LEU A 137 -16.11 -7.66 0.62
N ALA A 138 -17.10 -7.69 -0.26
CA ALA A 138 -17.67 -8.93 -0.78
C ALA A 138 -16.65 -9.73 -1.60
N GLU A 139 -15.78 -9.05 -2.35
CA GLU A 139 -14.76 -9.70 -3.18
C GLU A 139 -13.52 -10.12 -2.39
N ALA A 140 -13.00 -9.23 -1.54
CA ALA A 140 -11.74 -9.44 -0.85
C ALA A 140 -11.88 -10.06 0.56
N GLY A 141 -13.12 -10.15 1.06
CA GLY A 141 -13.39 -10.59 2.43
C GLY A 141 -13.18 -9.47 3.46
N THR A 142 -13.41 -9.83 4.72
CA THR A 142 -13.37 -8.88 5.86
C THR A 142 -12.15 -9.06 6.77
N ARG A 143 -11.23 -9.97 6.39
CA ARG A 143 -10.00 -10.23 7.14
C ARG A 143 -8.78 -10.07 6.26
N GLY A 144 -7.75 -9.41 6.79
CA GLY A 144 -6.53 -9.13 6.04
C GLY A 144 -6.72 -8.06 4.95
N VAL A 145 -7.78 -7.25 5.05
CA VAL A 145 -8.08 -6.15 4.12
C VAL A 145 -8.25 -4.86 4.90
N LEU A 146 -7.52 -3.83 4.47
CA LEU A 146 -7.70 -2.46 4.89
C LEU A 146 -8.19 -1.67 3.66
N LEU A 147 -9.38 -1.11 3.75
CA LEU A 147 -9.89 -0.25 2.67
C LEU A 147 -9.25 1.13 2.75
N GLY A 148 -8.69 1.58 1.65
CA GLY A 148 -8.02 2.86 1.56
C GLY A 148 -7.78 3.29 0.12
N ALA A 149 -7.13 4.45 -0.04
CA ALA A 149 -6.70 4.93 -1.34
C ALA A 149 -5.52 4.09 -1.87
N ASP A 150 -5.48 3.91 -3.17
CA ASP A 150 -4.40 3.18 -3.86
C ASP A 150 -3.05 3.89 -3.74
N CYS A 151 -3.07 5.23 -3.64
CA CYS A 151 -1.90 6.08 -3.43
C CYS A 151 -2.32 7.39 -2.75
N THR A 152 -1.44 8.40 -2.75
CA THR A 152 -1.68 9.73 -2.19
C THR A 152 -2.93 10.37 -2.77
N VAL A 153 -3.84 10.81 -1.91
CA VAL A 153 -5.01 11.59 -2.32
C VAL A 153 -4.64 13.07 -2.51
N PRO A 154 -5.40 13.83 -3.35
CA PRO A 154 -5.21 15.28 -3.49
C PRO A 154 -5.30 16.01 -2.15
N ASP A 155 -4.62 17.15 -2.04
CA ASP A 155 -4.56 17.99 -0.83
C ASP A 155 -5.91 18.62 -0.45
N ASP A 156 -6.81 18.77 -1.44
CA ASP A 156 -8.18 19.26 -1.30
C ASP A 156 -9.21 18.14 -1.06
N PHE A 157 -8.76 16.93 -0.69
CA PHE A 157 -9.62 15.78 -0.46
C PHE A 157 -10.52 15.96 0.78
N GLU A 158 -11.82 15.69 0.63
CA GLU A 158 -12.80 15.78 1.71
C GLU A 158 -12.73 14.56 2.64
N LEU A 159 -12.21 14.73 3.85
CA LEU A 159 -12.03 13.64 4.83
C LEU A 159 -13.34 12.95 5.23
N GLU A 160 -14.49 13.63 5.14
CA GLU A 160 -15.82 13.03 5.39
C GLU A 160 -16.08 11.79 4.53
N ARG A 161 -15.46 11.70 3.36
CA ARG A 161 -15.58 10.56 2.45
C ARG A 161 -15.05 9.27 3.05
N LEU A 162 -14.03 9.37 3.89
CA LEU A 162 -13.51 8.22 4.65
C LEU A 162 -14.53 7.74 5.70
N ASP A 163 -15.30 8.66 6.29
CA ASP A 163 -16.40 8.29 7.19
C ASP A 163 -17.52 7.56 6.47
N TRP A 164 -17.82 7.92 5.22
CA TRP A 164 -18.81 7.19 4.43
C TRP A 164 -18.37 5.75 4.15
N ILE A 165 -17.10 5.54 3.83
CA ILE A 165 -16.51 4.21 3.67
C ILE A 165 -16.58 3.43 4.99
N ARG A 166 -16.13 4.04 6.10
CA ARG A 166 -16.15 3.41 7.43
C ARG A 166 -17.56 2.99 7.83
N GLN A 167 -18.57 3.85 7.60
CA GLN A 167 -19.98 3.54 7.89
C GLN A 167 -20.48 2.34 7.07
N ALA A 168 -20.08 2.24 5.81
CA ALA A 168 -20.49 1.14 4.92
C ALA A 168 -19.74 -0.18 5.21
N ALA A 169 -18.55 -0.10 5.80
CA ALA A 169 -17.73 -1.25 6.15
C ALA A 169 -18.14 -1.90 7.50
N ILE A 170 -18.97 -1.23 8.32
CA ILE A 170 -19.54 -1.84 9.53
C ILE A 170 -20.58 -2.86 9.06
N LEU A 171 -20.22 -4.14 9.20
CA LEU A 171 -21.15 -5.25 8.91
C LEU A 171 -22.16 -5.34 10.04
N GLU A 172 -23.44 -5.35 9.69
CA GLU A 172 -24.54 -5.66 10.60
C GLU A 172 -24.48 -7.11 11.09
#